data_b6d2d0d2fcbb1c251916d6af1babe203
#
_entry.id   b6d2d0d2fcbb1c251916d6af1babe203
#
_cell.length_a   1.000
_cell.length_b   1.000
_cell.length_c   1.000
_cell.angle_alpha   90.00
_cell.angle_beta   90.00
_cell.angle_gamma   90.00
#
_symmetry.space_group_name_H-M   'P 1'
#
loop_
_entity.id
_entity.type
_entity.pdbx_description
1 polymer ?
#
loop_
_entity_poly.entity_id
_entity_poly.type
_entity_poly.pdbx_seq_one_letter_code
_entity_poly.pdbx_strand_id
1 'polypeptide(L)'
;MNNNDLIKNLKLGFMGTPSFAAPILERLIADNYYIDYVYTQSGRPAGRGMKIRNSIIYEVAKKNNIEIRVPKKLDDEEFSFLKEREVDIIIVAAYGLILPEKILAIPKFGCLNVHASLLPRWRGAAPIQRSIMSGDEKTGISFMIMEKGLDTGPVILQKEIKIGKKDNFLKVHDSLSNLAAETISNTV
;
A
#
# COMPACT_ATOMS: atom_id res chain seq x y z
N MET A 1 2.20 18.98 23.92
CA MET A 1 2.21 17.74 23.14
C MET A 1 3.17 17.95 21.98
N ASN A 2 4.21 17.14 21.89
CA ASN A 2 5.14 17.19 20.76
C ASN A 2 4.43 16.68 19.50
N ASN A 3 4.74 17.25 18.30
CA ASN A 3 4.16 16.78 17.05
C ASN A 3 4.31 15.26 16.85
N ASN A 4 5.36 14.63 17.36
CA ASN A 4 5.57 13.19 17.34
C ASN A 4 4.53 12.39 18.15
N ASP A 5 3.95 12.98 19.20
CA ASP A 5 2.92 12.29 20.00
C ASP A 5 1.55 12.36 19.33
N LEU A 6 1.27 13.40 18.55
CA LEU A 6 0.04 13.53 17.78
C LEU A 6 0.00 12.56 16.59
N ILE A 7 1.12 12.33 15.93
CA ILE A 7 1.26 11.44 14.77
C ILE A 7 1.08 9.98 15.19
N LYS A 8 1.57 9.59 16.37
CA LYS A 8 1.44 8.22 16.91
C LYS A 8 0.03 7.86 17.37
N ASN A 9 -0.86 8.83 17.50
CA ASN A 9 -2.26 8.62 17.89
C ASN A 9 -3.19 8.39 16.69
N LEU A 10 -2.67 8.40 15.46
CA LEU A 10 -3.48 8.12 14.27
C LEU A 10 -3.91 6.65 14.24
N LYS A 11 -5.19 6.45 13.98
CA LYS A 11 -5.79 5.14 13.74
C LYS A 11 -5.75 4.83 12.26
N LEU A 12 -4.97 3.81 11.88
CA LEU A 12 -4.72 3.47 10.48
C LEU A 12 -5.50 2.23 10.04
N GLY A 13 -6.00 2.27 8.79
CA GLY A 13 -6.31 1.08 8.02
C GLY A 13 -5.18 0.79 7.03
N PHE A 14 -4.98 -0.47 6.67
CA PHE A 14 -4.00 -0.86 5.66
C PHE A 14 -4.63 -1.75 4.59
N MET A 15 -4.37 -1.47 3.32
CA MET A 15 -4.85 -2.26 2.18
C MET A 15 -3.66 -2.62 1.28
N GLY A 16 -3.33 -3.91 1.21
CA GLY A 16 -2.19 -4.38 0.41
C GLY A 16 -2.24 -5.88 0.15
N THR A 17 -1.49 -6.38 -0.83
CA THR A 17 -1.51 -7.82 -1.16
C THR A 17 -0.12 -8.39 -1.44
N PRO A 18 0.68 -7.93 -2.43
CA PRO A 18 1.96 -8.54 -2.78
C PRO A 18 3.09 -8.14 -1.82
N SER A 19 4.24 -8.75 -2.05
CA SER A 19 5.46 -8.51 -1.27
C SER A 19 5.90 -7.05 -1.21
N PHE A 20 5.55 -6.25 -2.22
CA PHE A 20 5.82 -4.81 -2.22
C PHE A 20 5.24 -4.09 -0.99
N ALA A 21 4.06 -4.50 -0.55
CA ALA A 21 3.35 -3.86 0.55
C ALA A 21 3.84 -4.31 1.94
N ALA A 22 4.52 -5.47 2.04
CA ALA A 22 4.87 -6.06 3.33
C ALA A 22 5.85 -5.21 4.15
N PRO A 23 6.99 -4.73 3.62
CA PRO A 23 7.91 -3.88 4.37
C PRO A 23 7.26 -2.57 4.86
N ILE A 24 6.27 -2.04 4.10
CA ILE A 24 5.54 -0.83 4.48
C ILE A 24 4.68 -1.10 5.72
N LEU A 25 3.90 -2.20 5.73
CA LEU A 25 3.09 -2.61 6.88
C LEU A 25 3.98 -2.92 8.09
N GLU A 26 5.05 -3.69 7.90
CA GLU A 26 6.01 -4.04 8.96
C GLU A 26 6.65 -2.80 9.57
N ARG A 27 6.97 -1.79 8.76
CA ARG A 27 7.53 -0.53 9.22
C ARG A 27 6.54 0.26 10.08
N LEU A 28 5.29 0.39 9.65
CA LEU A 28 4.25 1.05 10.45
C LEU A 28 4.05 0.37 11.80
N ILE A 29 4.06 -0.97 11.83
CA ILE A 29 3.97 -1.75 13.07
C ILE A 29 5.19 -1.52 13.96
N ALA A 30 6.40 -1.55 13.40
CA ALA A 30 7.66 -1.34 14.13
C ALA A 30 7.76 0.07 14.72
N ASP A 31 7.20 1.06 14.05
CA ASP A 31 7.15 2.45 14.52
C ASP A 31 5.98 2.71 15.49
N ASN A 32 5.26 1.63 15.91
CA ASN A 32 4.16 1.64 16.87
C ASN A 32 2.93 2.44 16.43
N TYR A 33 2.63 2.49 15.12
CA TYR A 33 1.34 2.97 14.65
C TYR A 33 0.24 1.99 15.01
N TYR A 34 -0.93 2.50 15.38
CA TYR A 34 -2.11 1.66 15.62
C TYR A 34 -2.78 1.30 14.31
N ILE A 35 -2.61 0.04 13.88
CA ILE A 35 -3.25 -0.52 12.68
C ILE A 35 -4.52 -1.25 13.13
N ASP A 36 -5.69 -0.68 12.83
CA ASP A 36 -6.99 -1.22 13.27
C ASP A 36 -7.37 -2.48 12.49
N TYR A 37 -7.13 -2.47 11.18
CA TYR A 37 -7.42 -3.59 10.30
C TYR A 37 -6.48 -3.63 9.08
N VAL A 38 -6.43 -4.79 8.47
CA VAL A 38 -5.71 -5.03 7.21
C VAL A 38 -6.66 -5.67 6.20
N TYR A 39 -6.72 -5.10 5.01
CA TYR A 39 -7.36 -5.68 3.84
C TYR A 39 -6.32 -6.28 2.90
N THR A 40 -6.57 -7.51 2.47
CA THR A 40 -5.74 -8.18 1.47
C THR A 40 -6.59 -9.09 0.57
N GLN A 41 -6.06 -9.51 -0.55
CA GLN A 41 -6.76 -10.48 -1.39
C GLN A 41 -6.69 -11.88 -0.80
N SER A 42 -7.73 -12.68 -1.09
CA SER A 42 -7.77 -14.09 -0.69
C SER A 42 -6.57 -14.86 -1.23
N GLY A 43 -6.15 -15.86 -0.47
CA GLY A 43 -5.09 -16.78 -0.87
C GLY A 43 -5.38 -17.41 -2.24
N ARG A 44 -4.32 -17.65 -2.99
CA ARG A 44 -4.40 -18.31 -4.31
C ARG A 44 -3.71 -19.67 -4.28
N PRO A 45 -4.20 -20.62 -5.09
CA PRO A 45 -3.49 -21.88 -5.28
C PRO A 45 -2.06 -21.63 -5.77
N ALA A 46 -1.06 -22.19 -5.10
CA ALA A 46 0.35 -22.00 -5.42
C ALA A 46 1.16 -23.29 -5.27
N GLY A 47 2.20 -23.42 -6.08
CA GLY A 47 3.16 -24.52 -6.04
C GLY A 47 2.60 -25.87 -6.52
N ARG A 48 3.45 -26.93 -6.43
CA ARG A 48 3.05 -28.31 -6.74
C ARG A 48 2.00 -28.75 -5.70
N GLY A 49 0.81 -29.15 -6.16
CA GLY A 49 -0.31 -29.57 -5.31
C GLY A 49 -1.35 -28.50 -5.03
N MET A 50 -1.25 -27.31 -5.66
CA MET A 50 -2.30 -26.27 -5.69
C MET A 50 -2.83 -25.89 -4.28
N LYS A 51 -1.99 -25.95 -3.25
CA LYS A 51 -2.39 -25.53 -1.90
C LYS A 51 -2.64 -24.02 -1.88
N ILE A 52 -3.73 -23.61 -1.24
CA ILE A 52 -4.03 -22.19 -1.04
C ILE A 52 -2.93 -21.59 -0.15
N ARG A 53 -2.27 -20.57 -0.66
CA ARG A 53 -1.33 -19.73 0.12
C ARG A 53 -1.92 -18.35 0.31
N ASN A 54 -1.97 -17.94 1.56
CA ASN A 54 -2.34 -16.58 1.91
C ASN A 54 -1.32 -15.57 1.38
N SER A 55 -1.74 -14.31 1.26
CA SER A 55 -0.80 -13.23 0.94
C SER A 55 0.23 -13.05 2.07
N ILE A 56 1.37 -12.47 1.76
CA ILE A 56 2.36 -12.09 2.77
C ILE A 56 1.77 -11.09 3.78
N ILE A 57 0.88 -10.20 3.33
CA ILE A 57 0.17 -9.24 4.17
C ILE A 57 -0.74 -9.94 5.19
N TYR A 58 -1.43 -11.00 4.78
CA TYR A 58 -2.21 -11.83 5.69
C TYR A 58 -1.35 -12.40 6.82
N GLU A 59 -0.17 -12.96 6.47
CA GLU A 59 0.72 -13.57 7.46
C GLU A 59 1.33 -12.53 8.42
N VAL A 60 1.70 -11.34 7.92
CA VAL A 60 2.19 -10.22 8.74
C VAL A 60 1.09 -9.77 9.71
N ALA A 61 -0.13 -9.54 9.23
CA ALA A 61 -1.25 -9.11 10.07
C ALA A 61 -1.61 -10.14 11.13
N LYS A 62 -1.67 -11.43 10.76
CA LYS A 62 -1.93 -12.54 11.68
C LYS A 62 -0.89 -12.63 12.79
N LYS A 63 0.39 -12.51 12.46
CA LYS A 63 1.50 -12.53 13.43
C LYS A 63 1.38 -11.41 14.47
N ASN A 64 0.82 -10.27 14.07
CA ASN A 64 0.68 -9.08 14.91
C ASN A 64 -0.73 -8.92 15.52
N ASN A 65 -1.60 -9.94 15.42
CA ASN A 65 -2.98 -9.93 15.93
C ASN A 65 -3.82 -8.76 15.41
N ILE A 66 -3.59 -8.33 14.17
CA ILE A 66 -4.37 -7.29 13.51
C ILE A 66 -5.58 -7.96 12.83
N GLU A 67 -6.74 -7.32 12.88
CA GLU A 67 -7.94 -7.81 12.18
C GLU A 67 -7.73 -7.89 10.68
N ILE A 68 -8.10 -9.02 10.06
CA ILE A 68 -7.86 -9.30 8.63
C ILE A 68 -9.18 -9.43 7.89
N ARG A 69 -9.31 -8.67 6.79
CA ARG A 69 -10.42 -8.76 5.84
C ARG A 69 -9.91 -9.23 4.48
N VAL A 70 -10.62 -10.17 3.87
CA VAL A 70 -10.27 -10.74 2.55
C VAL A 70 -11.47 -10.74 1.58
N PRO A 71 -12.09 -9.59 1.34
CA PRO A 71 -13.28 -9.51 0.51
C PRO A 71 -12.95 -9.77 -0.96
N LYS A 72 -13.92 -10.34 -1.69
CA LYS A 72 -13.84 -10.46 -3.15
C LYS A 72 -14.15 -9.15 -3.87
N LYS A 73 -14.88 -8.26 -3.22
CA LYS A 73 -15.28 -6.94 -3.69
C LYS A 73 -15.51 -6.01 -2.50
N LEU A 74 -15.41 -4.71 -2.73
CA LEU A 74 -15.70 -3.68 -1.73
C LEU A 74 -17.15 -3.22 -1.90
N ASP A 75 -18.09 -3.99 -1.34
CA ASP A 75 -19.53 -3.75 -1.40
C ASP A 75 -20.07 -2.94 -0.21
N ASP A 76 -21.39 -3.02 0.03
CA ASP A 76 -22.02 -2.24 1.10
C ASP A 76 -21.71 -2.81 2.49
N GLU A 77 -21.44 -4.13 2.61
CA GLU A 77 -20.97 -4.73 3.87
C GLU A 77 -19.61 -4.16 4.25
N GLU A 78 -18.65 -4.14 3.31
CA GLU A 78 -17.33 -3.58 3.55
C GLU A 78 -17.37 -2.07 3.79
N PHE A 79 -18.27 -1.35 3.09
CA PHE A 79 -18.49 0.07 3.36
C PHE A 79 -18.96 0.32 4.79
N SER A 80 -19.95 -0.45 5.28
CA SER A 80 -20.46 -0.32 6.65
C SER A 80 -19.38 -0.62 7.67
N PHE A 81 -18.63 -1.72 7.49
CA PHE A 81 -17.50 -2.06 8.34
C PHE A 81 -16.47 -0.94 8.40
N LEU A 82 -16.01 -0.43 7.27
CA LEU A 82 -15.00 0.63 7.22
C LEU A 82 -15.49 1.92 7.88
N LYS A 83 -16.76 2.27 7.70
CA LYS A 83 -17.37 3.47 8.29
C LYS A 83 -17.42 3.39 9.81
N GLU A 84 -17.76 2.22 10.37
CA GLU A 84 -17.82 2.01 11.82
C GLU A 84 -16.44 2.06 12.51
N ARG A 85 -15.37 1.83 11.75
CA ARG A 85 -14.00 1.82 12.29
C ARG A 85 -13.43 3.20 12.55
N GLU A 86 -13.94 4.23 11.91
CA GLU A 86 -13.52 5.63 12.12
C GLU A 86 -11.99 5.81 12.07
N VAL A 87 -11.32 5.19 11.07
CA VAL A 87 -9.87 5.37 10.89
C VAL A 87 -9.55 6.76 10.37
N ASP A 88 -8.40 7.30 10.78
CA ASP A 88 -7.95 8.62 10.34
C ASP A 88 -7.45 8.58 8.90
N ILE A 89 -6.75 7.51 8.50
CA ILE A 89 -6.18 7.37 7.17
C ILE A 89 -6.13 5.88 6.79
N ILE A 90 -6.33 5.58 5.51
CA ILE A 90 -6.09 4.23 4.95
C ILE A 90 -4.83 4.27 4.09
N ILE A 91 -3.84 3.46 4.43
CA ILE A 91 -2.64 3.27 3.62
C ILE A 91 -2.92 2.19 2.58
N VAL A 92 -2.71 2.50 1.30
CA VAL A 92 -2.94 1.57 0.19
C VAL A 92 -1.62 1.30 -0.52
N ALA A 93 -1.24 0.03 -0.65
CA ALA A 93 -0.02 -0.38 -1.36
C ALA A 93 -0.31 -1.64 -2.19
N ALA A 94 -0.43 -1.50 -3.49
CA ALA A 94 -0.66 -2.61 -4.42
C ALA A 94 -1.78 -3.58 -3.97
N TYR A 95 -2.93 -3.07 -3.56
CA TYR A 95 -4.05 -3.86 -3.01
C TYR A 95 -4.72 -4.74 -4.07
N GLY A 96 -4.89 -4.21 -5.29
CA GLY A 96 -5.39 -4.95 -6.43
C GLY A 96 -6.92 -4.97 -6.60
N LEU A 97 -7.68 -4.28 -5.76
CA LEU A 97 -9.08 -3.93 -5.99
C LEU A 97 -9.21 -2.42 -6.14
N ILE A 98 -10.15 -2.00 -6.98
CA ILE A 98 -10.50 -0.58 -7.11
C ILE A 98 -11.31 -0.16 -5.88
N LEU A 99 -10.91 0.93 -5.23
CA LEU A 99 -11.64 1.51 -4.13
C LEU A 99 -12.77 2.41 -4.69
N PRO A 100 -14.05 2.09 -4.40
CA PRO A 100 -15.16 2.97 -4.77
C PRO A 100 -15.05 4.34 -4.10
N GLU A 101 -15.55 5.37 -4.75
CA GLU A 101 -15.54 6.77 -4.27
C GLU A 101 -16.10 6.91 -2.84
N LYS A 102 -17.17 6.16 -2.53
CA LYS A 102 -17.77 6.12 -1.19
C LYS A 102 -16.79 5.60 -0.11
N ILE A 103 -15.84 4.71 -0.46
CA ILE A 103 -14.82 4.19 0.46
C ILE A 103 -13.65 5.19 0.57
N LEU A 104 -13.25 5.83 -0.53
CA LEU A 104 -12.21 6.85 -0.52
C LEU A 104 -12.55 8.03 0.41
N ALA A 105 -13.83 8.31 0.60
CA ALA A 105 -14.34 9.40 1.43
C ALA A 105 -14.53 9.04 2.93
N ILE A 106 -14.29 7.78 3.33
CA ILE A 106 -14.48 7.35 4.72
C ILE A 106 -13.40 7.91 5.66
N PRO A 107 -12.09 7.73 5.37
CA PRO A 107 -11.06 8.16 6.31
C PRO A 107 -10.99 9.69 6.38
N LYS A 108 -10.76 10.22 7.58
CA LYS A 108 -10.68 11.66 7.83
C LYS A 108 -9.64 12.37 6.94
N PHE A 109 -8.49 11.75 6.71
CA PHE A 109 -7.41 12.28 5.87
C PHE A 109 -7.32 11.57 4.51
N GLY A 110 -8.35 10.77 4.15
CA GLY A 110 -8.43 10.06 2.88
C GLY A 110 -7.59 8.79 2.82
N CYS A 111 -7.38 8.30 1.61
CA CYS A 111 -6.59 7.10 1.33
C CYS A 111 -5.24 7.51 0.74
N LEU A 112 -4.15 7.16 1.40
CA LEU A 112 -2.77 7.40 0.95
C LEU A 112 -2.27 6.20 0.17
N ASN A 113 -2.08 6.35 -1.14
CA ASN A 113 -1.52 5.31 -1.99
C ASN A 113 0.01 5.42 -2.11
N VAL A 114 0.68 4.28 -1.99
CA VAL A 114 2.12 4.14 -2.27
C VAL A 114 2.28 3.54 -3.66
N HIS A 115 2.51 4.40 -4.65
CA HIS A 115 2.63 4.02 -6.05
C HIS A 115 4.10 3.86 -6.46
N ALA A 116 4.42 2.75 -7.14
CA ALA A 116 5.80 2.37 -7.48
C ALA A 116 6.29 3.01 -8.78
N SER A 117 6.07 4.32 -8.95
CA SER A 117 6.66 5.14 -10.00
C SER A 117 6.76 6.61 -9.58
N LEU A 118 7.48 7.40 -10.37
CA LEU A 118 7.47 8.86 -10.28
C LEU A 118 6.28 9.40 -11.08
N LEU A 119 5.12 9.55 -10.42
CA LEU A 119 3.92 10.09 -11.04
C LEU A 119 4.17 11.50 -11.62
N PRO A 120 3.55 11.85 -12.75
CA PRO A 120 2.45 11.18 -13.45
C PRO A 120 2.89 10.03 -14.38
N ARG A 121 4.19 9.72 -14.46
CA ARG A 121 4.68 8.63 -15.32
C ARG A 121 4.26 7.27 -14.74
N TRP A 122 3.82 6.39 -15.61
CA TRP A 122 3.41 5.02 -15.28
C TRP A 122 2.25 4.92 -14.30
N ARG A 123 1.24 5.80 -14.44
CA ARG A 123 -0.06 5.61 -13.81
C ARG A 123 -0.63 4.22 -14.12
N GLY A 124 -1.36 3.65 -13.20
CA GLY A 124 -2.02 2.35 -13.37
C GLY A 124 -1.13 1.16 -13.07
N ALA A 125 -1.39 0.05 -13.76
CA ALA A 125 -0.81 -1.24 -13.45
C ALA A 125 0.65 -1.39 -13.89
N ALA A 126 1.42 -2.18 -13.14
CA ALA A 126 2.77 -2.65 -13.45
C ALA A 126 3.80 -1.52 -13.70
N PRO A 127 3.87 -0.45 -12.89
CA PRO A 127 4.77 0.67 -13.11
C PRO A 127 6.25 0.27 -13.13
N ILE A 128 6.66 -0.68 -12.28
CA ILE A 128 8.06 -1.16 -12.21
C ILE A 128 8.45 -1.84 -13.53
N GLN A 129 7.62 -2.75 -14.03
CA GLN A 129 7.89 -3.43 -15.30
C GLN A 129 7.95 -2.45 -16.45
N ARG A 130 7.03 -1.49 -16.48
CA ARG A 130 6.98 -0.46 -17.51
C ARG A 130 8.22 0.42 -17.53
N SER A 131 8.71 0.86 -16.38
CA SER A 131 9.92 1.68 -16.29
C SER A 131 11.16 0.92 -16.80
N ILE A 132 11.30 -0.36 -16.42
CA ILE A 132 12.42 -1.20 -16.90
C ILE A 132 12.33 -1.44 -18.42
N MET A 133 11.16 -1.84 -18.93
CA MET A 133 10.95 -2.13 -20.36
C MET A 133 11.14 -0.90 -21.24
N SER A 134 10.87 0.29 -20.73
CA SER A 134 11.09 1.55 -21.45
C SER A 134 12.53 2.06 -21.38
N GLY A 135 13.40 1.37 -20.64
CA GLY A 135 14.78 1.79 -20.48
C GLY A 135 14.94 3.06 -19.66
N ASP A 136 14.01 3.34 -18.73
CA ASP A 136 14.12 4.49 -17.85
C ASP A 136 15.40 4.40 -17.02
N GLU A 137 16.16 5.49 -16.92
CA GLU A 137 17.39 5.54 -16.11
C GLU A 137 17.08 5.71 -14.62
N LYS A 138 15.87 6.14 -14.28
CA LYS A 138 15.39 6.33 -12.93
C LYS A 138 13.90 6.00 -12.81
N THR A 139 13.53 5.56 -11.63
CA THR A 139 12.14 5.39 -11.19
C THR A 139 12.02 5.84 -9.73
N GLY A 140 10.92 5.56 -9.07
CA GLY A 140 10.76 5.94 -7.68
C GLY A 140 9.44 5.47 -7.08
N ILE A 141 9.13 6.06 -5.94
CA ILE A 141 7.83 5.93 -5.28
C ILE A 141 7.15 7.29 -5.22
N SER A 142 5.83 7.28 -5.33
CA SER A 142 4.98 8.44 -5.09
C SER A 142 3.97 8.13 -4.00
N PHE A 143 3.93 8.95 -2.98
CA PHE A 143 2.86 8.97 -1.99
C PHE A 143 1.81 9.98 -2.46
N MET A 144 0.58 9.52 -2.68
CA MET A 144 -0.49 10.33 -3.23
C MET A 144 -1.82 10.09 -2.52
N ILE A 145 -2.64 11.10 -2.39
CA ILE A 145 -4.03 10.93 -1.95
C ILE A 145 -4.83 10.37 -3.12
N MET A 146 -5.57 9.29 -2.85
CA MET A 146 -6.39 8.65 -3.87
C MET A 146 -7.65 9.44 -4.17
N GLU A 147 -7.99 9.51 -5.44
CA GLU A 147 -9.21 10.06 -5.99
C GLU A 147 -9.89 9.02 -6.90
N LYS A 148 -11.04 9.36 -7.45
CA LYS A 148 -11.80 8.51 -8.38
C LYS A 148 -11.00 8.10 -9.63
N GLY A 149 -10.09 8.95 -10.09
CA GLY A 149 -9.24 8.67 -11.25
C GLY A 149 -8.08 7.73 -10.90
N LEU A 150 -7.64 6.96 -11.89
CA LEU A 150 -6.53 6.02 -11.71
C LEU A 150 -5.21 6.77 -11.54
N ASP A 151 -4.70 6.79 -10.33
CA ASP A 151 -3.45 7.45 -9.92
C ASP A 151 -3.35 8.93 -10.39
N THR A 152 -4.47 9.68 -10.25
CA THR A 152 -4.57 11.08 -10.68
C THR A 152 -4.55 12.09 -9.54
N GLY A 153 -4.74 11.65 -8.31
CA GLY A 153 -4.81 12.52 -7.13
C GLY A 153 -3.49 13.23 -6.81
N PRO A 154 -3.51 14.17 -5.86
CA PRO A 154 -2.35 14.97 -5.51
C PRO A 154 -1.22 14.13 -4.93
N VAL A 155 -0.02 14.34 -5.43
CA VAL A 155 1.21 13.72 -4.93
C VAL A 155 1.74 14.55 -3.76
N ILE A 156 1.91 13.90 -2.61
CA ILE A 156 2.41 14.52 -1.38
C ILE A 156 3.93 14.49 -1.35
N LEU A 157 4.52 13.35 -1.70
CA LEU A 157 5.96 13.12 -1.65
C LEU A 157 6.39 12.15 -2.74
N GLN A 158 7.56 12.40 -3.30
CA GLN A 158 8.24 11.46 -4.20
C GLN A 158 9.66 11.22 -3.74
N LYS A 159 10.13 9.99 -3.95
CA LYS A 159 11.54 9.61 -3.79
C LYS A 159 11.97 8.82 -5.00
N GLU A 160 13.17 9.12 -5.52
CA GLU A 160 13.70 8.45 -6.71
C GLU A 160 14.84 7.48 -6.41
N ILE A 161 14.98 6.48 -7.26
CA ILE A 161 16.14 5.60 -7.35
C ILE A 161 16.63 5.54 -8.80
N LYS A 162 17.91 5.25 -9.00
CA LYS A 162 18.46 4.93 -10.32
C LYS A 162 18.17 3.48 -10.70
N ILE A 163 17.90 3.24 -11.97
CA ILE A 163 17.83 1.89 -12.56
C ILE A 163 19.15 1.61 -13.24
N GLY A 164 19.89 0.63 -12.73
CA GLY A 164 21.14 0.21 -13.34
C GLY A 164 20.90 -0.64 -14.60
N LYS A 165 21.82 -0.59 -15.57
CA LYS A 165 21.70 -1.33 -16.85
C LYS A 165 21.49 -2.85 -16.71
N LYS A 166 21.85 -3.45 -15.57
CA LYS A 166 21.70 -4.88 -15.28
C LYS A 166 20.60 -5.16 -14.24
N ASP A 167 19.87 -4.13 -13.82
CA ASP A 167 18.83 -4.30 -12.83
C ASP A 167 17.62 -5.00 -13.45
N ASN A 168 17.17 -6.05 -12.77
CA ASN A 168 15.96 -6.78 -13.12
C ASN A 168 14.79 -6.29 -12.25
N PHE A 169 13.59 -6.82 -12.55
CA PHE A 169 12.38 -6.50 -11.82
C PHE A 169 12.53 -6.70 -10.30
N LEU A 170 13.10 -7.82 -9.87
CA LEU A 170 13.21 -8.15 -8.44
C LEU A 170 14.04 -7.11 -7.70
N LYS A 171 15.20 -6.75 -8.24
CA LYS A 171 16.07 -5.74 -7.62
C LYS A 171 15.41 -4.37 -7.52
N VAL A 172 14.74 -3.90 -8.59
CA VAL A 172 14.04 -2.61 -8.57
C VAL A 172 12.85 -2.65 -7.62
N HIS A 173 12.08 -3.74 -7.64
CA HIS A 173 10.96 -3.98 -6.72
C HIS A 173 11.39 -3.88 -5.27
N ASP A 174 12.44 -4.61 -4.87
CA ASP A 174 12.90 -4.65 -3.49
C ASP A 174 13.46 -3.29 -3.05
N SER A 175 14.20 -2.61 -3.94
CA SER A 175 14.70 -1.26 -3.67
C SER A 175 13.55 -0.26 -3.44
N LEU A 176 12.51 -0.30 -4.27
CA LEU A 176 11.35 0.59 -4.13
C LEU A 176 10.50 0.25 -2.90
N SER A 177 10.32 -1.03 -2.60
CA SER A 177 9.59 -1.50 -1.42
C SER A 177 10.27 -1.04 -0.13
N ASN A 178 11.59 -1.20 -0.03
CA ASN A 178 12.36 -0.72 1.12
C ASN A 178 12.35 0.81 1.23
N LEU A 179 12.53 1.52 0.11
CA LEU A 179 12.45 2.98 0.10
C LEU A 179 11.07 3.48 0.57
N ALA A 180 10.00 2.80 0.16
CA ALA A 180 8.65 3.09 0.62
C ALA A 180 8.50 2.89 2.13
N ALA A 181 9.03 1.78 2.67
CA ALA A 181 9.03 1.50 4.10
C ALA A 181 9.83 2.53 4.90
N GLU A 182 11.01 2.93 4.42
CA GLU A 182 11.83 3.97 5.07
C GLU A 182 11.16 5.35 5.08
N THR A 183 10.28 5.61 4.11
CA THR A 183 9.70 6.94 3.90
C THR A 183 8.30 7.08 4.53
N ILE A 184 7.55 5.98 4.68
CA ILE A 184 6.12 6.01 5.05
C ILE A 184 5.86 6.75 6.36
N SER A 185 6.67 6.50 7.40
CA SER A 185 6.46 7.10 8.72
C SER A 185 6.67 8.62 8.77
N ASN A 186 7.37 9.17 7.78
CA ASN A 186 7.52 10.62 7.63
C ASN A 186 6.44 11.23 6.72
N THR A 187 5.57 10.40 6.15
CA THR A 187 4.52 10.83 5.20
C THR A 187 3.14 10.75 5.84
N VAL A 188 2.95 9.88 6.82
CA VAL A 188 1.76 9.75 7.68
C VAL A 188 1.87 10.72 8.84
#